data_1324fa7af1924e0cf782eeea03736d12
#
_entry.id   1324fa7af1924e0cf782eeea03736d12
#
_cell.length_a   1.000
_cell.length_b   1.000
_cell.length_c   1.000
_cell.angle_alpha   90.00
_cell.angle_beta   90.00
_cell.angle_gamma   90.00
#
_symmetry.space_group_name_H-M   'P 1'
#
loop_
_entity.id
_entity.type
_entity.pdbx_description
1 polymer ?
#
loop_
_entity_poly.entity_id
_entity_poly.type
_entity_poly.pdbx_seq_one_letter_code
_entity_poly.pdbx_strand_id
1 'polypeptide(L)'
;MGMLVEGSWSDEEVRRTNASGEFVRNVSDFRDAVATGSDTFAPEAGRYHLFVNAGCPWAYRTILYRALKQLDDVVGLSFTEPAMGKQGWTFGEPEPLLGARHIHDVYTAAVPDFTGRTTVPVLWDKEWHTIVNNESSEIIRMFDSAFDHLPGVEATRFYTQELSAQIDRWNERIYLDVNNGVYRCGFARSQQAYEQAYDNLFGLLDEIETHLADSRYLCGDTITEADWRLFSTLVRFDAAYYSAFRCNRNRLTDFEHLWGYTRDLYQQPQVAPTVDMAAIKGIYFGGRPPGIIPKGPDLDFWAPHSR
;
A
#
# COMPACT_ATOMS: atom_id res chain seq x y z
N MET A 1 -4.44 -5.19 17.41
CA MET A 1 -3.38 -4.25 16.94
C MET A 1 -3.45 -3.04 17.85
N GLY A 2 -2.36 -2.77 18.55
CA GLY A 2 -2.24 -1.69 19.51
C GLY A 2 -2.20 -0.28 18.91
N MET A 3 -1.99 0.70 19.77
CA MET A 3 -1.81 2.12 19.43
C MET A 3 -0.93 2.79 20.48
N LEU A 4 -0.43 3.98 20.18
CA LEU A 4 0.15 4.88 21.19
C LEU A 4 -0.96 5.62 21.94
N VAL A 5 -0.76 5.80 23.24
CA VAL A 5 -1.56 6.64 24.12
C VAL A 5 -0.59 7.51 24.92
N GLU A 6 -0.62 8.82 24.71
CA GLU A 6 0.30 9.78 25.33
C GLU A 6 1.77 9.31 25.26
N GLY A 7 2.20 8.91 24.03
CA GLY A 7 3.55 8.43 23.74
C GLY A 7 3.88 7.01 24.25
N SER A 8 2.98 6.35 24.96
CA SER A 8 3.19 5.00 25.48
C SER A 8 2.46 3.96 24.65
N TRP A 9 3.15 2.84 24.32
CA TRP A 9 2.51 1.77 23.55
C TRP A 9 1.49 1.00 24.39
N SER A 10 0.28 0.87 23.85
CA SER A 10 -0.78 0.00 24.36
C SER A 10 -1.06 -1.11 23.35
N ASP A 11 -1.05 -2.36 23.80
CA ASP A 11 -1.40 -3.53 22.98
C ASP A 11 -2.91 -3.87 23.02
N GLU A 12 -3.72 -3.05 23.68
CA GLU A 12 -5.16 -3.18 23.68
C GLU A 12 -5.72 -3.17 22.24
N GLU A 13 -6.68 -4.07 21.99
CA GLU A 13 -7.28 -4.18 20.67
C GLU A 13 -8.16 -2.96 20.37
N VAL A 14 -7.70 -2.10 19.48
CA VAL A 14 -8.49 -0.98 18.98
C VAL A 14 -9.61 -1.50 18.09
N ARG A 15 -10.85 -1.25 18.46
CA ARG A 15 -12.03 -1.62 17.67
C ARG A 15 -11.98 -0.94 16.30
N ARG A 16 -12.09 -1.75 15.23
CA ARG A 16 -12.04 -1.29 13.84
C ARG A 16 -13.37 -1.47 13.11
N THR A 17 -14.45 -1.65 13.84
CA THR A 17 -15.76 -1.87 13.24
C THR A 17 -16.77 -0.93 13.88
N ASN A 18 -17.71 -0.44 13.03
CA ASN A 18 -18.87 0.31 13.50
C ASN A 18 -19.91 -0.63 14.17
N ALA A 19 -21.06 -0.06 14.53
CA ALA A 19 -22.13 -0.80 15.21
C ALA A 19 -22.76 -1.90 14.33
N SER A 20 -22.76 -1.74 12.99
CA SER A 20 -23.26 -2.74 12.03
C SER A 20 -22.24 -3.86 11.76
N GLY A 21 -21.02 -3.77 12.32
CA GLY A 21 -19.96 -4.75 12.11
C GLY A 21 -19.11 -4.52 10.87
N GLU A 22 -19.25 -3.38 10.22
CA GLU A 22 -18.44 -2.99 9.06
C GLU A 22 -17.07 -2.48 9.50
N PHE A 23 -16.03 -2.85 8.75
CA PHE A 23 -14.68 -2.33 8.96
C PHE A 23 -14.60 -0.84 8.65
N VAL A 24 -14.03 -0.07 9.58
CA VAL A 24 -13.79 1.37 9.45
C VAL A 24 -12.29 1.64 9.50
N ARG A 25 -11.79 2.40 8.53
CA ARG A 25 -10.40 2.84 8.48
C ARG A 25 -10.30 4.29 8.96
N ASN A 26 -9.41 4.53 9.92
CA ASN A 26 -9.12 5.89 10.39
C ASN A 26 -8.35 6.67 9.31
N VAL A 27 -8.50 7.97 9.32
CA VAL A 27 -7.70 8.90 8.53
C VAL A 27 -6.27 8.91 9.07
N SER A 28 -5.30 9.16 8.19
CA SER A 28 -3.89 9.32 8.55
C SER A 28 -3.66 10.66 9.24
N ASP A 29 -2.79 10.69 10.25
CA ASP A 29 -2.60 11.85 11.15
C ASP A 29 -1.62 12.89 10.58
N PHE A 30 -0.60 12.45 9.83
CA PHE A 30 0.43 13.32 9.24
C PHE A 30 0.15 13.50 7.75
N ARG A 31 -0.09 14.76 7.34
CA ARG A 31 -0.59 15.10 5.99
C ARG A 31 0.14 16.28 5.32
N ASP A 32 1.36 16.58 5.78
CA ASP A 32 2.21 17.55 5.09
C ASP A 32 2.73 17.01 3.76
N ALA A 33 3.30 17.88 2.92
CA ALA A 33 3.71 17.49 1.58
C ALA A 33 5.10 18.02 1.22
N VAL A 34 5.91 17.17 0.60
CA VAL A 34 7.12 17.59 -0.10
C VAL A 34 6.71 18.26 -1.41
N ALA A 35 7.11 19.49 -1.60
CA ALA A 35 6.75 20.27 -2.80
C ALA A 35 7.86 21.23 -3.23
N THR A 36 8.02 21.41 -4.54
CA THR A 36 8.92 22.41 -5.10
C THR A 36 8.49 23.82 -4.63
N GLY A 37 9.43 24.59 -4.09
CA GLY A 37 9.16 25.91 -3.52
C GLY A 37 8.58 25.91 -2.11
N SER A 38 8.50 24.76 -1.44
CA SER A 38 8.19 24.70 -0.01
C SER A 38 9.37 25.16 0.81
N ASP A 39 9.13 26.07 1.77
CA ASP A 39 10.15 26.54 2.72
C ASP A 39 10.46 25.48 3.80
N THR A 40 9.55 24.52 4.03
CA THR A 40 9.68 23.50 5.08
C THR A 40 10.13 22.18 4.52
N PHE A 41 9.43 21.65 3.51
CA PHE A 41 9.67 20.32 2.94
C PHE A 41 10.03 20.42 1.45
N ALA A 42 11.20 21.03 1.16
CA ALA A 42 11.75 21.10 -0.18
C ALA A 42 12.21 19.70 -0.67
N PRO A 43 12.03 19.35 -1.96
CA PRO A 43 12.47 18.07 -2.50
C PRO A 43 13.99 18.07 -2.72
N GLU A 44 14.71 17.46 -1.79
CA GLU A 44 16.18 17.37 -1.76
C GLU A 44 16.63 15.91 -1.72
N ALA A 45 17.68 15.60 -2.51
CA ALA A 45 18.27 14.27 -2.52
C ALA A 45 18.86 13.90 -1.15
N GLY A 46 18.55 12.70 -0.68
CA GLY A 46 19.09 12.18 0.57
C GLY A 46 18.43 12.73 1.85
N ARG A 47 17.52 13.72 1.76
CA ARG A 47 16.84 14.33 2.91
C ARG A 47 15.76 13.42 3.51
N TYR A 48 14.99 12.77 2.67
CA TYR A 48 13.85 11.97 3.12
C TYR A 48 14.18 10.50 3.32
N HIS A 49 13.41 9.85 4.20
CA HIS A 49 13.51 8.42 4.47
C HIS A 49 12.11 7.79 4.57
N LEU A 50 11.94 6.65 3.95
CA LEU A 50 10.66 5.93 3.90
C LEU A 50 10.73 4.69 4.80
N PHE A 51 9.87 4.61 5.81
CA PHE A 51 9.69 3.41 6.63
C PHE A 51 8.49 2.62 6.14
N VAL A 52 8.69 1.35 5.82
CA VAL A 52 7.69 0.51 5.15
C VAL A 52 7.65 -0.92 5.68
N ASN A 53 6.61 -1.65 5.25
CA ASN A 53 6.55 -3.09 5.30
C ASN A 53 6.31 -3.64 3.89
N ALA A 54 7.14 -4.55 3.41
CA ALA A 54 7.06 -5.07 2.04
C ALA A 54 5.75 -5.82 1.74
N GLY A 55 5.14 -6.46 2.75
CA GLY A 55 3.86 -7.15 2.61
C GLY A 55 2.64 -6.21 2.60
N CYS A 56 2.74 -5.01 3.19
CA CYS A 56 1.62 -4.07 3.32
C CYS A 56 1.26 -3.42 1.97
N PRO A 57 0.01 -3.54 1.47
CA PRO A 57 -0.35 -2.98 0.17
C PRO A 57 -0.34 -1.45 0.14
N TRP A 58 -0.54 -0.79 1.26
CA TRP A 58 -0.50 0.66 1.37
C TRP A 58 0.94 1.17 1.29
N ALA A 59 1.86 0.56 2.05
CA ALA A 59 3.29 0.87 1.97
C ALA A 59 3.89 0.46 0.61
N TYR A 60 3.42 -0.63 0.03
CA TYR A 60 3.86 -1.10 -1.28
C TYR A 60 3.70 -0.06 -2.38
N ARG A 61 2.63 0.74 -2.37
CA ARG A 61 2.46 1.83 -3.33
C ARG A 61 3.67 2.77 -3.34
N THR A 62 4.17 3.10 -2.16
CA THR A 62 5.33 4.01 -2.02
C THR A 62 6.65 3.35 -2.40
N ILE A 63 6.80 2.05 -2.11
CA ILE A 63 7.95 1.24 -2.58
C ILE A 63 7.97 1.21 -4.11
N LEU A 64 6.82 0.93 -4.71
CA LEU A 64 6.65 0.85 -6.16
C LEU A 64 6.99 2.19 -6.83
N TYR A 65 6.42 3.30 -6.34
CA TYR A 65 6.70 4.63 -6.92
C TYR A 65 8.16 5.05 -6.73
N ARG A 66 8.78 4.72 -5.59
CA ARG A 66 10.22 4.94 -5.37
C ARG A 66 11.06 4.25 -6.45
N ALA A 67 10.71 3.00 -6.82
CA ALA A 67 11.40 2.26 -7.87
C ALA A 67 11.09 2.79 -9.28
N LEU A 68 9.80 3.01 -9.61
CA LEU A 68 9.37 3.52 -10.92
C LEU A 68 9.95 4.89 -11.24
N LYS A 69 10.10 5.74 -10.23
CA LYS A 69 10.66 7.09 -10.34
C LYS A 69 12.17 7.13 -10.16
N GLN A 70 12.83 5.96 -9.97
CA GLN A 70 14.27 5.86 -9.77
C GLN A 70 14.77 6.74 -8.60
N LEU A 71 14.03 6.71 -7.48
CA LEU A 71 14.34 7.50 -6.28
C LEU A 71 15.27 6.75 -5.30
N ASP A 72 15.98 5.71 -5.73
CA ASP A 72 16.78 4.85 -4.86
C ASP A 72 17.91 5.62 -4.14
N ASP A 73 18.56 6.54 -4.84
CA ASP A 73 19.60 7.40 -4.28
C ASP A 73 19.05 8.72 -3.70
N VAL A 74 17.74 8.99 -3.86
CA VAL A 74 17.08 10.23 -3.45
C VAL A 74 16.35 10.08 -2.11
N VAL A 75 15.61 8.97 -1.92
CA VAL A 75 14.83 8.69 -0.73
C VAL A 75 15.31 7.40 -0.09
N GLY A 76 15.81 7.49 1.16
CA GLY A 76 16.21 6.31 1.95
C GLY A 76 15.04 5.36 2.22
N LEU A 77 15.33 4.10 2.57
CA LEU A 77 14.32 3.08 2.77
C LEU A 77 14.70 2.11 3.89
N SER A 78 13.79 1.88 4.83
CA SER A 78 13.91 0.86 5.88
C SER A 78 12.65 -0.01 5.94
N PHE A 79 12.86 -1.32 6.10
CA PHE A 79 11.79 -2.31 6.16
C PHE A 79 11.57 -2.82 7.58
N THR A 80 10.31 -2.96 7.98
CA THR A 80 9.94 -3.74 9.15
C THR A 80 9.89 -5.23 8.81
N GLU A 81 9.95 -6.08 9.85
CA GLU A 81 9.67 -7.51 9.72
C GLU A 81 8.29 -7.75 9.09
N PRO A 82 8.14 -8.84 8.31
CA PRO A 82 6.88 -9.11 7.61
C PRO A 82 5.68 -9.24 8.56
N ALA A 83 5.83 -10.00 9.64
CA ALA A 83 4.74 -10.25 10.59
C ALA A 83 4.65 -9.16 11.65
N MET A 84 3.44 -8.73 11.95
CA MET A 84 3.17 -7.81 13.05
C MET A 84 3.15 -8.55 14.39
N GLY A 85 3.94 -8.07 15.35
CA GLY A 85 4.01 -8.59 16.70
C GLY A 85 3.10 -7.85 17.70
N LYS A 86 3.29 -8.13 19.02
CA LYS A 86 2.57 -7.44 20.11
C LYS A 86 2.90 -5.94 20.16
N GLN A 87 4.10 -5.57 19.76
CA GLN A 87 4.56 -4.17 19.67
C GLN A 87 4.24 -3.52 18.30
N GLY A 88 3.28 -4.07 17.54
CA GLY A 88 2.98 -3.57 16.20
C GLY A 88 4.04 -3.97 15.18
N TRP A 89 4.40 -3.06 14.30
CA TRP A 89 5.46 -3.24 13.31
C TRP A 89 6.82 -3.11 13.96
N THR A 90 7.66 -4.14 13.84
CA THR A 90 9.01 -4.20 14.44
C THR A 90 10.08 -4.21 13.35
N PHE A 91 11.24 -3.68 13.65
CA PHE A 91 12.45 -3.89 12.85
C PHE A 91 13.19 -5.12 13.40
N GLY A 92 13.82 -5.92 12.53
CA GLY A 92 14.58 -7.10 12.95
C GLY A 92 15.81 -6.73 13.79
N GLU A 93 16.52 -5.69 13.35
CA GLU A 93 17.58 -5.00 14.08
C GLU A 93 17.17 -3.53 14.28
N PRO A 94 17.78 -2.82 15.25
CA PRO A 94 17.52 -1.39 15.40
C PRO A 94 17.74 -0.65 14.07
N GLU A 95 16.75 0.12 13.67
CA GLU A 95 16.78 0.81 12.39
C GLU A 95 17.91 1.87 12.37
N PRO A 96 18.76 1.89 11.34
CA PRO A 96 20.03 2.64 11.36
C PRO A 96 19.90 4.16 11.50
N LEU A 97 18.79 4.76 11.00
CA LEU A 97 18.64 6.22 11.02
C LEU A 97 18.29 6.76 12.40
N LEU A 98 17.36 6.10 13.11
CA LEU A 98 16.82 6.55 14.39
C LEU A 98 17.17 5.61 15.56
N GLY A 99 17.72 4.43 15.28
CA GLY A 99 17.89 3.38 16.28
C GLY A 99 16.57 2.77 16.75
N ALA A 100 15.48 3.02 16.03
CA ALA A 100 14.14 2.57 16.35
C ALA A 100 14.04 1.04 16.28
N ARG A 101 13.35 0.42 17.24
CA ARG A 101 13.05 -1.02 17.23
C ARG A 101 11.64 -1.31 16.68
N HIS A 102 10.77 -0.31 16.72
CA HIS A 102 9.38 -0.42 16.31
C HIS A 102 8.97 0.84 15.54
N ILE A 103 7.95 0.71 14.72
CA ILE A 103 7.39 1.90 14.01
C ILE A 103 6.85 2.92 15.01
N HIS A 104 6.32 2.51 16.16
CA HIS A 104 5.85 3.47 17.15
C HIS A 104 6.98 4.34 17.74
N ASP A 105 8.24 3.88 17.74
CA ASP A 105 9.39 4.70 18.13
C ASP A 105 9.63 5.85 17.13
N VAL A 106 9.35 5.62 15.84
CA VAL A 106 9.42 6.67 14.81
C VAL A 106 8.35 7.74 15.05
N TYR A 107 7.14 7.34 15.45
CA TYR A 107 6.06 8.27 15.77
C TYR A 107 6.36 9.10 17.02
N THR A 108 6.89 8.49 18.08
CA THR A 108 7.26 9.20 19.31
C THR A 108 8.51 10.06 19.13
N ALA A 109 9.39 9.74 18.18
CA ALA A 109 10.51 10.61 17.79
C ALA A 109 10.00 11.90 17.13
N ALA A 110 8.91 11.85 16.35
CA ALA A 110 8.29 13.04 15.75
C ALA A 110 7.45 13.83 16.77
N VAL A 111 6.61 13.13 17.55
CA VAL A 111 5.67 13.70 18.52
C VAL A 111 5.74 12.85 19.79
N PRO A 112 6.46 13.29 20.85
CA PRO A 112 6.74 12.48 22.03
C PRO A 112 5.50 11.95 22.78
N ASP A 113 4.40 12.70 22.78
CA ASP A 113 3.13 12.37 23.41
C ASP A 113 2.04 11.92 22.41
N PHE A 114 2.45 11.46 21.23
CA PHE A 114 1.50 11.04 20.17
C PHE A 114 0.49 10.03 20.70
N THR A 115 -0.78 10.30 20.41
CA THR A 115 -1.89 9.36 20.66
C THR A 115 -2.54 8.99 19.33
N GLY A 116 -2.38 7.74 18.90
CA GLY A 116 -2.91 7.28 17.62
C GLY A 116 -2.34 5.95 17.19
N ARG A 117 -2.75 5.53 16.01
CA ARG A 117 -2.25 4.29 15.40
C ARG A 117 -0.95 4.53 14.64
N THR A 118 0.01 3.66 14.87
CA THR A 118 1.28 3.70 14.15
C THR A 118 1.22 2.78 12.93
N THR A 119 1.17 3.38 11.76
CA THR A 119 0.97 2.70 10.47
C THR A 119 2.18 2.85 9.57
N VAL A 120 2.23 2.05 8.50
CA VAL A 120 3.16 2.21 7.39
C VAL A 120 2.37 2.43 6.10
N PRO A 121 2.88 3.23 5.13
CA PRO A 121 4.20 3.86 5.08
C PRO A 121 4.31 5.06 6.02
N VAL A 122 5.56 5.48 6.29
CA VAL A 122 5.90 6.74 6.95
C VAL A 122 6.97 7.43 6.13
N LEU A 123 6.73 8.64 5.66
CA LEU A 123 7.72 9.51 5.04
C LEU A 123 8.29 10.44 6.10
N TRP A 124 9.58 10.26 6.40
CA TRP A 124 10.34 10.98 7.43
C TRP A 124 11.22 12.05 6.81
N ASP A 125 11.31 13.22 7.44
CA ASP A 125 12.27 14.27 7.13
C ASP A 125 13.46 14.21 8.12
N LYS A 126 14.67 14.03 7.61
CA LYS A 126 15.89 13.95 8.42
C LYS A 126 16.39 15.31 8.91
N GLU A 127 15.97 16.39 8.26
CA GLU A 127 16.35 17.76 8.64
C GLU A 127 15.50 18.27 9.82
N TRP A 128 14.17 18.14 9.68
CA TRP A 128 13.24 18.56 10.73
C TRP A 128 12.97 17.50 11.80
N HIS A 129 13.54 16.30 11.65
CA HIS A 129 13.33 15.17 12.57
C HIS A 129 11.85 14.91 12.84
N THR A 130 11.04 14.84 11.79
CA THR A 130 9.58 14.67 11.89
C THR A 130 9.01 13.78 10.79
N ILE A 131 7.78 13.32 10.99
CA ILE A 131 7.00 12.65 9.97
C ILE A 131 6.37 13.72 9.08
N VAL A 132 6.67 13.68 7.78
CA VAL A 132 6.01 14.53 6.78
C VAL A 132 4.60 14.01 6.50
N ASN A 133 4.51 12.71 6.19
CA ASN A 133 3.24 12.14 5.75
C ASN A 133 3.20 10.62 6.00
N ASN A 134 2.01 10.10 6.34
CA ASN A 134 1.76 8.66 6.48
C ASN A 134 0.53 8.17 5.68
N GLU A 135 0.10 8.96 4.67
CA GLU A 135 -0.94 8.59 3.72
C GLU A 135 -0.34 8.19 2.37
N SER A 136 -0.43 6.91 2.04
CA SER A 136 0.20 6.36 0.84
C SER A 136 -0.23 7.03 -0.47
N SER A 137 -1.49 7.43 -0.58
CA SER A 137 -2.04 8.09 -1.78
C SER A 137 -1.45 9.48 -2.01
N GLU A 138 -1.00 10.16 -0.97
CA GLU A 138 -0.34 11.46 -1.06
C GLU A 138 1.16 11.31 -1.28
N ILE A 139 1.79 10.36 -0.58
CA ILE A 139 3.23 10.09 -0.76
C ILE A 139 3.55 9.71 -2.21
N ILE A 140 2.72 8.86 -2.86
CA ILE A 140 2.97 8.52 -4.27
C ILE A 140 2.84 9.72 -5.19
N ARG A 141 1.96 10.68 -4.93
CA ARG A 141 1.83 11.92 -5.72
C ARG A 141 3.01 12.87 -5.50
N MET A 142 3.59 12.89 -4.29
CA MET A 142 4.86 13.59 -4.05
C MET A 142 5.99 12.95 -4.87
N PHE A 143 6.10 11.62 -4.85
CA PHE A 143 7.11 10.88 -5.62
C PHE A 143 6.91 11.03 -7.12
N ASP A 144 5.67 11.09 -7.59
CA ASP A 144 5.35 11.25 -9.01
C ASP A 144 5.86 12.56 -9.62
N SER A 145 6.06 13.61 -8.80
CA SER A 145 6.30 14.94 -9.35
C SER A 145 7.32 15.81 -8.63
N ALA A 146 7.41 15.76 -7.31
CA ALA A 146 8.20 16.74 -6.57
C ALA A 146 9.71 16.67 -6.86
N PHE A 147 10.22 15.47 -7.15
CA PHE A 147 11.64 15.20 -7.34
C PHE A 147 12.12 15.22 -8.80
N ASP A 148 11.25 15.48 -9.78
CA ASP A 148 11.57 15.41 -11.22
C ASP A 148 12.75 16.29 -11.67
N HIS A 149 13.06 17.35 -10.91
CA HIS A 149 14.19 18.23 -11.19
C HIS A 149 15.55 17.67 -10.77
N LEU A 150 15.58 16.58 -10.01
CA LEU A 150 16.83 15.98 -9.54
C LEU A 150 17.45 15.07 -10.60
N PRO A 151 18.79 15.06 -10.72
CA PRO A 151 19.47 14.19 -11.68
C PRO A 151 19.18 12.70 -11.42
N GLY A 152 18.90 11.96 -12.49
CA GLY A 152 18.67 10.51 -12.45
C GLY A 152 17.25 10.11 -12.07
N VAL A 153 16.38 11.04 -11.75
CA VAL A 153 14.96 10.76 -11.46
C VAL A 153 14.20 10.58 -12.78
N GLU A 154 13.35 9.55 -12.82
CA GLU A 154 12.49 9.28 -13.99
C GLU A 154 11.35 10.31 -14.08
N ALA A 155 11.25 11.00 -15.20
CA ALA A 155 10.31 12.10 -15.39
C ALA A 155 8.89 11.66 -15.77
N THR A 156 8.67 10.38 -16.11
CA THR A 156 7.34 9.85 -16.43
C THR A 156 6.35 10.10 -15.31
N ARG A 157 5.20 10.66 -15.64
CA ARG A 157 4.12 10.96 -14.70
C ARG A 157 2.96 10.00 -14.85
N PHE A 158 2.52 9.47 -13.72
CA PHE A 158 1.37 8.57 -13.65
C PHE A 158 0.07 9.30 -13.26
N TYR A 159 0.17 10.54 -12.79
CA TYR A 159 -0.96 11.43 -12.54
C TYR A 159 -0.81 12.70 -13.35
N THR A 160 -1.45 12.75 -14.52
CA THR A 160 -1.43 13.92 -15.42
C THR A 160 -2.71 14.74 -15.30
N GLN A 161 -2.62 16.04 -15.58
CA GLN A 161 -3.79 16.93 -15.51
C GLN A 161 -4.89 16.52 -16.49
N GLU A 162 -4.50 16.07 -17.69
CA GLU A 162 -5.46 15.64 -18.74
C GLU A 162 -6.30 14.45 -18.32
N LEU A 163 -5.71 13.50 -17.60
CA LEU A 163 -6.39 12.27 -17.15
C LEU A 163 -6.87 12.35 -15.70
N SER A 164 -6.59 13.43 -14.97
CA SER A 164 -6.84 13.55 -13.53
C SER A 164 -8.27 13.18 -13.13
N ALA A 165 -9.27 13.71 -13.83
CA ALA A 165 -10.66 13.42 -13.54
C ALA A 165 -11.06 11.95 -13.77
N GLN A 166 -10.41 11.26 -14.71
CA GLN A 166 -10.62 9.84 -14.97
C GLN A 166 -9.90 8.97 -13.95
N ILE A 167 -8.64 9.33 -13.63
CA ILE A 167 -7.82 8.69 -12.61
C ILE A 167 -8.52 8.76 -11.25
N ASP A 168 -9.01 9.95 -10.85
CA ASP A 168 -9.65 10.14 -9.56
C ASP A 168 -10.97 9.35 -9.44
N ARG A 169 -11.78 9.26 -10.49
CA ARG A 169 -12.99 8.40 -10.50
C ARG A 169 -12.65 6.92 -10.30
N TRP A 170 -11.61 6.42 -10.98
CA TRP A 170 -11.16 5.05 -10.77
C TRP A 170 -10.60 4.86 -9.36
N ASN A 171 -9.78 5.79 -8.89
CA ASN A 171 -9.17 5.74 -7.56
C ASN A 171 -10.20 5.68 -6.44
N GLU A 172 -11.27 6.48 -6.51
CA GLU A 172 -12.34 6.49 -5.52
C GLU A 172 -13.03 5.11 -5.43
N ARG A 173 -13.43 4.56 -6.57
CA ARG A 173 -14.11 3.27 -6.64
C ARG A 173 -13.19 2.12 -6.22
N ILE A 174 -11.98 2.08 -6.76
CA ILE A 174 -10.97 1.06 -6.45
C ILE A 174 -10.60 1.11 -4.96
N TYR A 175 -10.45 2.31 -4.40
CA TYR A 175 -10.19 2.44 -2.97
C TYR A 175 -11.31 1.82 -2.14
N LEU A 176 -12.55 2.20 -2.41
CA LEU A 176 -13.71 1.78 -1.62
C LEU A 176 -13.97 0.27 -1.71
N ASP A 177 -14.02 -0.26 -2.93
CA ASP A 177 -14.57 -1.59 -3.18
C ASP A 177 -13.50 -2.66 -3.47
N VAL A 178 -12.26 -2.27 -3.81
CA VAL A 178 -11.15 -3.22 -4.01
C VAL A 178 -10.09 -3.08 -2.94
N ASN A 179 -9.34 -1.94 -2.89
CA ASN A 179 -8.20 -1.83 -1.97
C ASN A 179 -8.62 -1.92 -0.49
N ASN A 180 -9.68 -1.22 -0.10
CA ASN A 180 -10.28 -1.32 1.22
C ASN A 180 -11.35 -2.43 1.28
N GLY A 181 -11.94 -2.79 0.14
CA GLY A 181 -12.97 -3.83 0.01
C GLY A 181 -12.51 -5.18 0.54
N VAL A 182 -11.30 -5.63 0.17
CA VAL A 182 -10.74 -6.88 0.72
C VAL A 182 -10.60 -6.84 2.24
N TYR A 183 -10.30 -5.68 2.84
CA TYR A 183 -10.25 -5.51 4.30
C TYR A 183 -11.64 -5.48 4.91
N ARG A 184 -12.62 -4.90 4.23
CA ARG A 184 -14.03 -4.92 4.65
C ARG A 184 -14.54 -6.36 4.70
N CYS A 185 -14.21 -7.22 3.73
CA CYS A 185 -14.48 -8.66 3.78
C CYS A 185 -13.75 -9.32 4.96
N GLY A 186 -12.43 -9.07 5.08
CA GLY A 186 -11.56 -9.76 6.03
C GLY A 186 -11.88 -9.47 7.50
N PHE A 187 -12.26 -8.22 7.79
CA PHE A 187 -12.49 -7.73 9.15
C PHE A 187 -13.97 -7.51 9.50
N ALA A 188 -14.91 -7.88 8.63
CA ALA A 188 -16.33 -7.87 8.93
C ALA A 188 -16.64 -8.66 10.22
N ARG A 189 -17.54 -8.12 11.04
CA ARG A 189 -18.01 -8.72 12.30
C ARG A 189 -19.50 -9.08 12.27
N SER A 190 -20.16 -8.95 11.11
CA SER A 190 -21.49 -9.47 10.85
C SER A 190 -21.53 -10.11 9.45
N GLN A 191 -22.45 -11.07 9.26
CA GLN A 191 -22.66 -11.73 7.97
C GLN A 191 -23.07 -10.71 6.91
N GLN A 192 -24.01 -9.82 7.25
CA GLN A 192 -24.49 -8.77 6.36
C GLN A 192 -23.35 -7.83 5.90
N ALA A 193 -22.47 -7.37 6.81
CA ALA A 193 -21.35 -6.52 6.46
C ALA A 193 -20.35 -7.23 5.54
N TYR A 194 -20.12 -8.53 5.78
CA TYR A 194 -19.28 -9.35 4.92
C TYR A 194 -19.88 -9.50 3.51
N GLU A 195 -21.13 -9.91 3.41
CA GLU A 195 -21.80 -10.11 2.12
C GLU A 195 -21.85 -8.83 1.30
N GLN A 196 -22.19 -7.70 1.91
CA GLN A 196 -22.20 -6.41 1.22
C GLN A 196 -20.81 -6.03 0.69
N ALA A 197 -19.74 -6.22 1.49
CA ALA A 197 -18.38 -5.94 1.06
C ALA A 197 -17.92 -6.89 -0.05
N TYR A 198 -18.32 -8.14 0.02
CA TYR A 198 -18.02 -9.18 -0.95
C TYR A 198 -18.70 -8.90 -2.31
N ASP A 199 -19.97 -8.55 -2.30
CA ASP A 199 -20.74 -8.24 -3.51
C ASP A 199 -20.18 -6.98 -4.21
N ASN A 200 -19.86 -5.95 -3.43
CA ASN A 200 -19.22 -4.74 -3.96
C ASN A 200 -17.85 -5.03 -4.58
N LEU A 201 -17.01 -5.81 -3.88
CA LEU A 201 -15.67 -6.18 -4.36
C LEU A 201 -15.75 -6.89 -5.71
N PHE A 202 -16.56 -7.96 -5.79
CA PHE A 202 -16.62 -8.76 -7.00
C PHE A 202 -17.41 -8.08 -8.11
N GLY A 203 -18.40 -7.24 -7.77
CA GLY A 203 -19.09 -6.40 -8.75
C GLY A 203 -18.15 -5.43 -9.45
N LEU A 204 -17.24 -4.78 -8.71
CA LEU A 204 -16.24 -3.90 -9.33
C LEU A 204 -15.16 -4.69 -10.09
N LEU A 205 -14.74 -5.87 -9.62
CA LEU A 205 -13.80 -6.71 -10.37
C LEU A 205 -14.39 -7.18 -11.70
N ASP A 206 -15.68 -7.55 -11.76
CA ASP A 206 -16.37 -7.91 -13.01
C ASP A 206 -16.46 -6.73 -13.98
N GLU A 207 -16.72 -5.52 -13.47
CA GLU A 207 -16.74 -4.32 -14.30
C GLU A 207 -15.34 -4.00 -14.86
N ILE A 208 -14.29 -4.11 -14.02
CA ILE A 208 -12.91 -3.91 -14.48
C ILE A 208 -12.53 -4.99 -15.51
N GLU A 209 -12.91 -6.25 -15.30
CA GLU A 209 -12.69 -7.33 -16.26
C GLU A 209 -13.28 -7.00 -17.62
N THR A 210 -14.55 -6.52 -17.62
CA THR A 210 -15.25 -6.11 -18.84
C THR A 210 -14.58 -4.90 -19.51
N HIS A 211 -14.18 -3.90 -18.70
CA HIS A 211 -13.49 -2.71 -19.21
C HIS A 211 -12.15 -3.06 -19.87
N LEU A 212 -11.40 -3.97 -19.24
CA LEU A 212 -10.10 -4.40 -19.74
C LEU A 212 -10.18 -5.30 -20.98
N ALA A 213 -11.35 -5.80 -21.39
CA ALA A 213 -11.53 -6.48 -22.66
C ALA A 213 -11.30 -5.54 -23.87
N ASP A 214 -11.69 -4.26 -23.73
CA ASP A 214 -11.64 -3.25 -24.77
C ASP A 214 -10.57 -2.17 -24.55
N SER A 215 -10.00 -2.08 -23.32
CA SER A 215 -8.99 -1.10 -22.94
C SER A 215 -7.75 -1.76 -22.37
N ARG A 216 -6.56 -1.28 -22.76
CA ARG A 216 -5.31 -1.85 -22.26
C ARG A 216 -5.12 -1.60 -20.76
N TYR A 217 -5.40 -0.37 -20.31
CA TYR A 217 -5.32 0.07 -18.91
C TYR A 217 -6.59 0.78 -18.50
N LEU A 218 -6.70 1.17 -17.24
CA LEU A 218 -7.91 1.80 -16.70
C LEU A 218 -8.25 3.15 -17.35
N CYS A 219 -7.23 3.87 -17.83
CA CYS A 219 -7.39 5.18 -18.48
C CYS A 219 -6.97 5.15 -19.96
N GLY A 220 -7.18 4.04 -20.67
CA GLY A 220 -6.83 3.86 -22.08
C GLY A 220 -5.51 3.14 -22.29
N ASP A 221 -4.62 3.69 -23.14
CA ASP A 221 -3.39 3.00 -23.56
C ASP A 221 -2.15 3.30 -22.70
N THR A 222 -2.30 4.17 -21.69
CA THR A 222 -1.21 4.62 -20.85
C THR A 222 -1.44 4.17 -19.40
N ILE A 223 -0.40 3.63 -18.77
CA ILE A 223 -0.42 3.28 -17.34
C ILE A 223 -0.53 4.56 -16.51
N THR A 224 -1.46 4.57 -15.56
CA THR A 224 -1.72 5.70 -14.66
C THR A 224 -1.62 5.32 -13.19
N GLU A 225 -1.76 6.31 -12.30
CA GLU A 225 -1.83 6.09 -10.85
C GLU A 225 -2.93 5.08 -10.47
N ALA A 226 -4.07 5.09 -11.18
CA ALA A 226 -5.17 4.17 -10.91
C ALA A 226 -4.75 2.71 -11.10
N ASP A 227 -3.97 2.43 -12.14
CA ASP A 227 -3.45 1.09 -12.42
C ASP A 227 -2.52 0.60 -11.31
N TRP A 228 -1.58 1.44 -10.85
CA TRP A 228 -0.66 1.09 -9.78
C TRP A 228 -1.35 0.92 -8.41
N ARG A 229 -2.40 1.70 -8.14
CA ARG A 229 -3.21 1.56 -6.93
C ARG A 229 -4.02 0.27 -6.95
N LEU A 230 -4.58 -0.12 -8.09
CA LEU A 230 -5.26 -1.40 -8.27
C LEU A 230 -4.27 -2.56 -8.15
N PHE A 231 -3.13 -2.50 -8.86
CA PHE A 231 -2.09 -3.52 -8.86
C PHE A 231 -1.62 -3.90 -7.45
N SER A 232 -1.52 -2.92 -6.54
CA SER A 232 -1.13 -3.18 -5.16
C SER A 232 -2.03 -4.20 -4.44
N THR A 233 -3.30 -4.31 -4.84
CA THR A 233 -4.23 -5.32 -4.33
C THR A 233 -4.21 -6.60 -5.17
N LEU A 234 -4.19 -6.48 -6.51
CA LEU A 234 -4.27 -7.65 -7.40
C LEU A 234 -3.09 -8.60 -7.21
N VAL A 235 -1.86 -8.09 -7.10
CA VAL A 235 -0.65 -8.91 -6.91
C VAL A 235 -0.68 -9.75 -5.60
N ARG A 236 -1.55 -9.39 -4.66
CA ARG A 236 -1.76 -10.06 -3.36
C ARG A 236 -3.00 -10.94 -3.33
N PHE A 237 -3.84 -10.85 -4.35
CA PHE A 237 -5.21 -11.36 -4.27
C PHE A 237 -5.25 -12.85 -3.98
N ASP A 238 -4.69 -13.67 -4.84
CA ASP A 238 -4.70 -15.13 -4.71
C ASP A 238 -3.79 -15.62 -3.58
N ALA A 239 -2.65 -14.94 -3.38
CA ALA A 239 -1.67 -15.32 -2.36
C ALA A 239 -2.15 -15.07 -0.92
N ALA A 240 -3.05 -14.10 -0.73
CA ALA A 240 -3.46 -13.67 0.60
C ALA A 240 -4.98 -13.48 0.75
N TYR A 241 -5.60 -12.58 -0.01
CA TYR A 241 -6.98 -12.15 0.26
C TYR A 241 -8.01 -13.24 0.00
N TYR A 242 -7.79 -14.07 -1.01
CA TYR A 242 -8.65 -15.19 -1.34
C TYR A 242 -8.92 -16.08 -0.11
N SER A 243 -7.89 -16.46 0.61
CA SER A 243 -8.01 -17.35 1.77
C SER A 243 -8.07 -16.60 3.11
N ALA A 244 -7.15 -15.65 3.37
CA ALA A 244 -7.08 -14.97 4.66
C ALA A 244 -8.29 -14.06 4.94
N PHE A 245 -8.85 -13.46 3.89
CA PHE A 245 -9.96 -12.50 3.97
C PHE A 245 -11.28 -13.04 3.40
N ARG A 246 -11.31 -14.27 2.94
CA ARG A 246 -12.50 -14.93 2.38
C ARG A 246 -13.03 -14.24 1.10
N CYS A 247 -12.14 -13.60 0.32
CA CYS A 247 -12.47 -13.01 -0.99
C CYS A 247 -12.45 -14.11 -2.04
N ASN A 248 -13.32 -15.12 -1.93
CA ASN A 248 -13.13 -16.44 -2.54
C ASN A 248 -14.21 -16.87 -3.55
N ARG A 249 -14.87 -15.91 -4.24
CA ARG A 249 -15.74 -16.22 -5.39
C ARG A 249 -14.90 -16.78 -6.55
N ASN A 250 -13.92 -16.00 -6.98
CA ASN A 250 -12.97 -16.31 -8.03
C ASN A 250 -11.56 -16.01 -7.54
N ARG A 251 -10.58 -16.74 -8.03
CA ARG A 251 -9.18 -16.34 -7.97
C ARG A 251 -8.95 -15.25 -9.01
N LEU A 252 -7.90 -14.46 -8.85
CA LEU A 252 -7.50 -13.52 -9.89
C LEU A 252 -7.15 -14.25 -11.20
N THR A 253 -6.56 -15.44 -11.09
CA THR A 253 -6.23 -16.31 -12.21
C THR A 253 -7.43 -16.85 -12.98
N ASP A 254 -8.65 -16.76 -12.41
CA ASP A 254 -9.90 -17.17 -13.08
C ASP A 254 -10.47 -16.06 -13.97
N PHE A 255 -9.95 -14.83 -13.92
CA PHE A 255 -10.30 -13.71 -14.77
C PHE A 255 -9.32 -13.62 -15.95
N GLU A 256 -9.82 -13.55 -17.16
CA GLU A 256 -8.98 -13.54 -18.36
C GLU A 256 -8.19 -12.23 -18.51
N HIS A 257 -8.89 -11.09 -18.46
CA HIS A 257 -8.30 -9.78 -18.70
C HIS A 257 -7.59 -9.21 -17.46
N LEU A 258 -8.16 -9.35 -16.27
CA LEU A 258 -7.53 -8.92 -15.02
C LEU A 258 -6.22 -9.67 -14.74
N TRP A 259 -6.18 -10.97 -15.03
CA TRP A 259 -4.94 -11.75 -14.85
C TRP A 259 -3.87 -11.34 -15.89
N GLY A 260 -4.26 -11.16 -17.15
CA GLY A 260 -3.38 -10.64 -18.19
C GLY A 260 -2.84 -9.25 -17.86
N TYR A 261 -3.72 -8.35 -17.44
CA TYR A 261 -3.40 -7.00 -16.99
C TYR A 261 -2.43 -6.99 -15.79
N THR A 262 -2.67 -7.85 -14.79
CA THR A 262 -1.78 -7.95 -13.64
C THR A 262 -0.38 -8.39 -14.01
N ARG A 263 -0.26 -9.33 -14.98
CA ARG A 263 1.04 -9.77 -15.52
C ARG A 263 1.71 -8.68 -16.34
N ASP A 264 0.96 -7.94 -17.19
CA ASP A 264 1.50 -6.80 -17.94
C ASP A 264 2.12 -5.78 -16.99
N LEU A 265 1.40 -5.38 -15.94
CA LEU A 265 1.92 -4.45 -14.92
C LEU A 265 3.12 -5.03 -14.13
N TYR A 266 3.08 -6.30 -13.75
CA TYR A 266 4.20 -6.94 -13.05
C TYR A 266 5.48 -6.97 -13.89
N GLN A 267 5.35 -7.17 -15.20
CA GLN A 267 6.45 -7.26 -16.16
C GLN A 267 6.99 -5.89 -16.61
N GLN A 268 6.36 -4.78 -16.17
CA GLN A 268 6.93 -3.46 -16.43
C GLN A 268 8.30 -3.30 -15.77
N PRO A 269 9.20 -2.52 -16.37
CA PRO A 269 10.51 -2.26 -15.78
C PRO A 269 10.42 -1.81 -14.33
N GLN A 270 11.32 -2.27 -13.47
CA GLN A 270 11.42 -1.95 -12.05
C GLN A 270 10.30 -2.52 -11.14
N VAL A 271 9.23 -3.13 -11.67
CA VAL A 271 8.09 -3.58 -10.85
C VAL A 271 8.36 -4.91 -10.15
N ALA A 272 8.76 -5.94 -10.90
CA ALA A 272 8.95 -7.29 -10.35
C ALA A 272 9.88 -7.35 -9.11
N PRO A 273 11.02 -6.62 -9.05
CA PRO A 273 11.89 -6.61 -7.88
C PRO A 273 11.25 -6.00 -6.61
N THR A 274 10.17 -5.23 -6.75
CA THR A 274 9.46 -4.63 -5.61
C THR A 274 8.47 -5.58 -4.94
N VAL A 275 8.14 -6.71 -5.57
CA VAL A 275 7.14 -7.67 -5.09
C VAL A 275 7.81 -8.77 -4.25
N ASP A 276 7.66 -8.70 -2.95
CA ASP A 276 8.11 -9.73 -2.01
C ASP A 276 6.93 -10.63 -1.61
N MET A 277 6.80 -11.77 -2.27
CA MET A 277 5.73 -12.73 -2.02
C MET A 277 5.82 -13.39 -0.63
N ALA A 278 7.03 -13.55 -0.10
CA ALA A 278 7.24 -14.08 1.25
C ALA A 278 6.75 -13.08 2.30
N ALA A 279 7.08 -11.81 2.16
CA ALA A 279 6.59 -10.74 3.03
C ALA A 279 5.06 -10.58 2.91
N ILE A 280 4.49 -10.66 1.70
CA ILE A 280 3.03 -10.64 1.48
C ILE A 280 2.36 -11.76 2.28
N LYS A 281 2.81 -13.00 2.16
CA LYS A 281 2.26 -14.12 2.93
C LYS A 281 2.52 -13.95 4.44
N GLY A 282 3.70 -13.46 4.81
CA GLY A 282 4.10 -13.22 6.20
C GLY A 282 3.14 -12.31 6.96
N ILE A 283 2.73 -11.19 6.37
CA ILE A 283 1.82 -10.22 7.01
C ILE A 283 0.43 -10.79 7.29
N TYR A 284 -0.09 -11.64 6.40
CA TYR A 284 -1.47 -12.15 6.52
C TYR A 284 -1.59 -13.45 7.33
N PHE A 285 -0.52 -14.24 7.40
CA PHE A 285 -0.53 -15.55 8.04
C PHE A 285 0.45 -15.67 9.21
N GLY A 286 1.62 -15.03 9.15
CA GLY A 286 2.69 -15.22 10.12
C GLY A 286 2.36 -14.75 11.55
N GLY A 287 1.60 -13.67 11.70
CA GLY A 287 1.18 -13.12 13.00
C GLY A 287 -0.07 -13.77 13.61
N ARG A 288 -0.65 -14.78 12.97
CA ARG A 288 -1.88 -15.45 13.44
C ARG A 288 -1.56 -16.88 13.89
N PRO A 289 -1.97 -17.29 15.09
CA PRO A 289 -1.79 -18.68 15.51
C PRO A 289 -2.46 -19.67 14.53
N PRO A 290 -1.82 -20.78 14.18
CA PRO A 290 -0.52 -21.27 14.63
C PRO A 290 0.70 -20.70 13.89
N GLY A 291 0.58 -19.65 13.10
CA GLY A 291 1.69 -19.02 12.37
C GLY A 291 2.15 -19.79 11.12
N ILE A 292 1.27 -20.62 10.55
CA ILE A 292 1.56 -21.38 9.34
C ILE A 292 1.39 -20.49 8.12
N ILE A 293 2.47 -20.32 7.35
CA ILE A 293 2.45 -19.59 6.09
C ILE A 293 2.14 -20.57 4.95
N PRO A 294 1.06 -20.35 4.16
CA PRO A 294 0.70 -21.22 3.05
C PRO A 294 1.82 -21.30 2.00
N LYS A 295 2.13 -22.49 1.52
CA LYS A 295 3.10 -22.69 0.44
C LYS A 295 2.58 -22.16 -0.90
N GLY A 296 1.35 -22.47 -1.27
CA GLY A 296 0.70 -21.99 -2.49
C GLY A 296 -0.03 -20.63 -2.31
N PRO A 297 -0.68 -20.14 -3.39
CA PRO A 297 -0.56 -20.64 -4.75
C PRO A 297 0.81 -20.36 -5.37
N ASP A 298 1.15 -21.11 -6.42
CA ASP A 298 2.28 -20.87 -7.30
C ASP A 298 1.77 -20.03 -8.49
N LEU A 299 2.15 -18.75 -8.54
CA LEU A 299 1.64 -17.79 -9.51
C LEU A 299 2.75 -17.42 -10.48
N ASP A 300 2.57 -17.75 -11.74
CA ASP A 300 3.51 -17.38 -12.80
C ASP A 300 3.17 -15.97 -13.36
N PHE A 301 3.73 -14.95 -12.70
CA PHE A 301 3.61 -13.57 -13.18
C PHE A 301 4.45 -13.29 -14.44
N TRP A 302 5.37 -14.19 -14.82
CA TRP A 302 6.18 -14.06 -16.03
C TRP A 302 5.56 -14.74 -17.25
N ALA A 303 4.47 -15.49 -17.07
CA ALA A 303 3.78 -16.09 -18.21
C ALA A 303 3.37 -15.02 -19.23
N PRO A 304 3.42 -15.33 -20.54
CA PRO A 304 3.01 -14.41 -21.59
C PRO A 304 1.57 -13.90 -21.37
N HIS A 305 1.34 -12.64 -21.72
CA HIS A 305 0.01 -12.03 -21.73
C HIS A 305 -0.27 -11.45 -23.13
N SER A 306 -1.53 -11.37 -23.52
CA SER A 306 -1.96 -10.91 -24.84
C SER A 306 -2.35 -9.43 -24.87
N ARG A 307 -1.68 -8.62 -24.05
CA ARG A 307 -2.04 -7.19 -23.87
C ARG A 307 -1.03 -6.28 -24.56
#